data_07f5dc34414b4b9721d2f7393a643ade
#
_entry.id   07f5dc34414b4b9721d2f7393a643ade
#
_cell.length_a   1.000
_cell.length_b   1.000
_cell.length_c   1.000
_cell.angle_alpha   90.00
_cell.angle_beta   90.00
_cell.angle_gamma   90.00
#
_symmetry.space_group_name_H-M   'P 1'
#
loop_
_entity.id
_entity.type
_entity.pdbx_description
1 polymer ?
#
loop_
_entity_poly.entity_id
_entity_poly.type
_entity_poly.pdbx_seq_one_letter_code
_entity_poly.pdbx_strand_id
1 'polypeptide(L)'
;MTRLLITINRQYLLIGFSITALAFLVFTTSCATNQKQPAPAAPGVSRVGKAERQPQTSNVEQRILEEYHRWKGTRHQLGGTGSKGIDCSGFVRAVYKDVFNINLPRTTKAQVRQGKSVSFYELQPGDLVFFKPPDYPRHVGIFLSRSQFMHASKSKGVTISKIDAHYWGKYYWTARRIIPPSTNQ
;
A
#
# COMPACT_ATOMS: atom_id res chain seq x y z
N MET A 1 41.59 -5.80 35.36
CA MET A 1 40.96 -6.61 36.39
C MET A 1 39.55 -6.04 36.61
N THR A 2 38.52 -6.61 36.14
CA THR A 2 37.52 -7.46 36.73
C THR A 2 36.48 -7.78 35.61
N ARG A 3 36.42 -9.06 35.23
CA ARG A 3 35.41 -9.63 34.33
C ARG A 3 34.10 -9.77 35.10
N LEU A 4 32.98 -9.34 34.48
CA LEU A 4 31.67 -9.73 34.96
C LEU A 4 31.00 -10.58 33.89
N LEU A 5 30.94 -11.87 34.15
CA LEU A 5 30.22 -12.90 33.42
C LEU A 5 28.72 -12.79 33.75
N ILE A 6 27.88 -12.57 32.76
CA ILE A 6 26.44 -12.70 32.94
C ILE A 6 26.04 -14.09 32.41
N THR A 7 25.62 -14.91 33.35
CA THR A 7 25.13 -16.28 33.21
C THR A 7 23.75 -16.27 32.57
N ILE A 8 23.63 -16.95 31.42
CA ILE A 8 22.35 -17.21 30.77
C ILE A 8 21.65 -18.35 31.48
N ASN A 9 20.52 -18.08 32.09
CA ASN A 9 19.69 -19.07 32.76
C ASN A 9 18.80 -19.79 31.72
N ARG A 10 19.14 -21.06 31.49
CA ARG A 10 18.48 -22.01 30.62
C ARG A 10 17.59 -22.91 31.46
N GLN A 11 16.33 -22.56 31.65
CA GLN A 11 15.32 -23.49 32.16
C GLN A 11 13.94 -23.20 31.55
N TYR A 12 13.55 -23.98 30.58
CA TYR A 12 12.16 -24.40 30.44
C TYR A 12 12.15 -25.89 30.15
N LEU A 13 11.90 -26.59 31.22
CA LEU A 13 11.76 -28.03 31.32
C LEU A 13 10.32 -28.42 30.89
N LEU A 14 10.27 -29.46 30.18
CA LEU A 14 9.20 -30.34 29.78
C LEU A 14 8.06 -30.53 30.82
N ILE A 15 6.84 -30.32 30.36
CA ILE A 15 5.61 -30.93 30.94
C ILE A 15 4.75 -31.21 29.70
N GLY A 16 4.44 -32.42 29.31
CA GLY A 16 3.96 -33.55 30.09
C GLY A 16 2.73 -34.05 29.33
N PHE A 17 2.87 -35.18 28.65
CA PHE A 17 1.81 -35.93 27.98
C PHE A 17 0.65 -36.21 28.92
N SER A 18 -0.58 -36.09 28.46
CA SER A 18 -1.67 -36.91 28.96
C SER A 18 -2.65 -37.22 27.85
N ILE A 19 -2.61 -38.46 27.46
CA ILE A 19 -3.55 -39.17 26.58
C ILE A 19 -4.72 -39.59 27.46
N THR A 20 -5.95 -39.25 27.10
CA THR A 20 -7.13 -40.01 27.54
C THR A 20 -8.04 -40.22 26.34
N ALA A 21 -8.01 -41.45 25.89
CA ALA A 21 -8.99 -42.04 24.99
C ALA A 21 -10.20 -42.48 25.82
N LEU A 22 -11.41 -42.19 25.36
CA LEU A 22 -12.65 -42.96 25.70
C LEU A 22 -13.67 -42.66 24.60
N ALA A 23 -13.86 -43.53 23.63
CA ALA A 23 -14.79 -44.64 23.55
C ALA A 23 -16.25 -44.24 23.26
N PHE A 24 -16.67 -44.57 22.03
CA PHE A 24 -17.95 -45.18 21.60
C PHE A 24 -19.25 -44.67 22.22
N LEU A 25 -20.13 -44.13 21.38
CA LEU A 25 -21.50 -44.64 21.33
C LEU A 25 -22.11 -44.43 19.93
N VAL A 26 -22.33 -45.54 19.26
CA VAL A 26 -23.12 -45.68 18.04
C VAL A 26 -24.59 -45.59 18.42
N PHE A 27 -25.33 -44.64 17.89
CA PHE A 27 -26.79 -44.70 17.87
C PHE A 27 -27.26 -44.75 16.41
N THR A 28 -27.58 -45.94 15.99
CA THR A 28 -28.40 -46.22 14.82
C THR A 28 -29.85 -46.07 15.23
N THR A 29 -30.60 -45.16 14.64
CA THR A 29 -32.05 -45.28 14.57
C THR A 29 -32.51 -44.96 13.16
N SER A 30 -33.21 -45.91 12.65
CA SER A 30 -33.77 -46.15 11.34
C SER A 30 -35.06 -45.34 11.10
N CYS A 31 -35.31 -45.06 9.83
CA CYS A 31 -36.61 -44.91 9.17
C CYS A 31 -37.59 -43.82 9.59
N ALA A 32 -37.82 -42.90 8.63
CA ALA A 32 -39.17 -42.76 8.06
C ALA A 32 -39.08 -41.92 6.78
N THR A 33 -39.27 -42.55 5.66
CA THR A 33 -39.56 -41.95 4.36
C THR A 33 -40.90 -41.22 4.42
N ASN A 34 -40.90 -39.91 4.25
CA ASN A 34 -42.11 -39.22 3.87
C ASN A 34 -41.79 -38.38 2.61
N GLN A 35 -42.07 -38.98 1.47
CA GLN A 35 -42.10 -38.29 0.19
C GLN A 35 -43.29 -37.31 0.18
N LYS A 36 -43.02 -36.04 0.30
CA LYS A 36 -44.00 -35.01 -0.02
C LYS A 36 -43.60 -34.36 -1.34
N GLN A 37 -44.47 -34.56 -2.29
CA GLN A 37 -44.46 -34.11 -3.67
C GLN A 37 -44.11 -32.63 -3.83
N PRO A 38 -43.32 -32.21 -4.84
CA PRO A 38 -42.95 -30.81 -5.02
C PRO A 38 -44.13 -29.99 -5.56
N ALA A 39 -44.38 -28.89 -4.92
CA ALA A 39 -45.26 -27.83 -5.42
C ALA A 39 -44.56 -27.04 -6.57
N PRO A 40 -45.32 -26.45 -7.50
CA PRO A 40 -44.78 -25.84 -8.70
C PRO A 40 -43.94 -24.60 -8.38
N ALA A 41 -42.80 -24.45 -9.10
CA ALA A 41 -41.84 -23.41 -9.00
C ALA A 41 -42.46 -22.02 -9.25
N ALA A 42 -42.31 -21.12 -8.31
CA ALA A 42 -42.45 -19.67 -8.52
C ALA A 42 -41.22 -19.14 -9.28
N PRO A 43 -41.38 -18.12 -10.15
CA PRO A 43 -40.29 -17.63 -10.97
C PRO A 43 -39.19 -16.96 -10.15
N GLY A 44 -37.96 -17.32 -10.50
CA GLY A 44 -36.75 -17.05 -9.77
C GLY A 44 -36.54 -15.57 -9.42
N VAL A 45 -36.42 -15.31 -8.12
CA VAL A 45 -35.70 -14.16 -7.61
C VAL A 45 -34.22 -14.52 -7.75
N SER A 46 -33.58 -14.00 -8.77
CA SER A 46 -32.13 -14.00 -8.89
C SER A 46 -31.55 -13.37 -7.63
N ARG A 47 -30.97 -14.19 -6.77
CA ARG A 47 -30.08 -13.71 -5.71
C ARG A 47 -28.92 -13.01 -6.42
N VAL A 48 -29.03 -11.70 -6.56
CA VAL A 48 -27.88 -10.83 -6.84
C VAL A 48 -26.91 -11.09 -5.69
N GLY A 49 -25.92 -11.91 -5.97
CA GLY A 49 -24.80 -12.10 -5.06
C GLY A 49 -24.25 -10.73 -4.75
N LYS A 50 -24.28 -10.35 -3.46
CA LYS A 50 -23.56 -9.20 -2.93
C LYS A 50 -22.08 -9.50 -3.18
N ALA A 51 -21.60 -9.12 -4.36
CA ALA A 51 -20.18 -9.13 -4.63
C ALA A 51 -19.55 -8.24 -3.55
N GLU A 52 -18.78 -8.84 -2.64
CA GLU A 52 -17.88 -8.13 -1.76
C GLU A 52 -17.02 -7.25 -2.67
N ARG A 53 -17.29 -5.97 -2.61
CA ARG A 53 -16.53 -4.96 -3.33
C ARG A 53 -15.16 -4.91 -2.66
N GLN A 54 -14.23 -5.78 -3.10
CA GLN A 54 -12.82 -5.59 -2.82
C GLN A 54 -12.50 -4.14 -3.19
N PRO A 55 -11.74 -3.41 -2.38
CA PRO A 55 -11.37 -2.04 -2.71
C PRO A 55 -10.63 -2.06 -4.04
N GLN A 56 -11.34 -1.73 -5.11
CA GLN A 56 -10.77 -1.67 -6.45
C GLN A 56 -9.71 -0.57 -6.43
N THR A 57 -8.46 -0.99 -6.48
CA THR A 57 -7.34 -0.11 -6.79
C THR A 57 -7.70 0.62 -8.07
N SER A 58 -7.68 1.95 -8.06
CA SER A 58 -8.00 2.71 -9.26
C SER A 58 -7.02 2.33 -10.38
N ASN A 59 -7.45 2.37 -11.64
CA ASN A 59 -6.57 2.11 -12.78
C ASN A 59 -5.28 2.96 -12.71
N VAL A 60 -5.38 4.20 -12.23
CA VAL A 60 -4.25 5.09 -12.01
C VAL A 60 -3.27 4.53 -10.98
N GLU A 61 -3.76 4.08 -9.83
CA GLU A 61 -2.91 3.53 -8.77
C GLU A 61 -2.20 2.26 -9.22
N GLN A 62 -2.90 1.39 -9.93
CA GLN A 62 -2.30 0.15 -10.47
C GLN A 62 -1.13 0.46 -11.40
N ARG A 63 -1.30 1.36 -12.37
CA ARG A 63 -0.24 1.76 -13.31
C ARG A 63 0.96 2.39 -12.58
N ILE A 64 0.72 3.18 -11.54
CA ILE A 64 1.77 3.77 -10.72
C ILE A 64 2.51 2.69 -9.91
N LEU A 65 1.81 1.68 -9.39
CA LEU A 65 2.42 0.56 -8.67
C LEU A 65 3.26 -0.34 -9.59
N GLU A 66 2.88 -0.53 -10.84
CA GLU A 66 3.70 -1.22 -11.84
C GLU A 66 5.04 -0.51 -12.04
N GLU A 67 5.05 0.83 -12.15
CA GLU A 67 6.28 1.61 -12.19
C GLU A 67 7.08 1.49 -10.88
N TYR A 68 6.41 1.53 -9.73
CA TYR A 68 7.10 1.31 -8.46
C TYR A 68 7.88 0.00 -8.46
N HIS A 69 7.31 -1.10 -8.98
CA HIS A 69 8.00 -2.40 -9.03
C HIS A 69 9.26 -2.37 -9.90
N ARG A 70 9.29 -1.60 -10.99
CA ARG A 70 10.49 -1.40 -11.82
C ARG A 70 11.60 -0.63 -11.11
N TRP A 71 11.22 0.34 -10.27
CA TRP A 71 12.15 1.23 -9.58
C TRP A 71 12.50 0.81 -8.15
N LYS A 72 11.74 -0.11 -7.55
CA LYS A 72 11.89 -0.52 -6.16
C LYS A 72 13.34 -0.83 -5.79
N GLY A 73 13.82 -0.20 -4.70
CA GLY A 73 15.18 -0.40 -4.20
C GLY A 73 16.27 0.37 -4.96
N THR A 74 15.95 1.06 -6.09
CA THR A 74 16.93 1.94 -6.74
C THR A 74 17.44 2.96 -5.73
N ARG A 75 18.77 3.01 -5.54
CA ARG A 75 19.39 3.87 -4.52
C ARG A 75 19.11 5.34 -4.77
N HIS A 76 18.99 6.10 -3.69
CA HIS A 76 18.92 7.56 -3.81
C HIS A 76 20.28 8.13 -4.24
N GLN A 77 20.26 9.00 -5.23
CA GLN A 77 21.43 9.76 -5.68
C GLN A 77 20.98 11.17 -6.04
N LEU A 78 21.54 12.16 -5.36
CA LEU A 78 21.23 13.56 -5.65
C LEU A 78 21.59 13.90 -7.11
N GLY A 79 20.67 14.52 -7.85
CA GLY A 79 20.83 14.78 -9.28
C GLY A 79 20.64 13.55 -10.18
N GLY A 80 20.49 12.36 -9.62
CA GLY A 80 20.30 11.12 -10.37
C GLY A 80 18.96 11.08 -11.12
N THR A 81 18.96 10.40 -12.29
CA THR A 81 17.79 10.30 -13.17
C THR A 81 17.57 8.89 -13.74
N GLY A 82 18.34 7.90 -13.30
CA GLY A 82 18.31 6.56 -13.86
C GLY A 82 18.46 5.43 -12.86
N SER A 83 18.51 4.20 -13.36
CA SER A 83 18.57 2.97 -12.55
C SER A 83 19.82 2.85 -11.68
N LYS A 84 20.92 3.52 -12.03
CA LYS A 84 22.15 3.56 -11.19
C LYS A 84 21.99 4.43 -9.95
N GLY A 85 20.99 5.32 -9.92
CA GLY A 85 20.64 6.18 -8.81
C GLY A 85 19.68 7.29 -9.25
N ILE A 86 18.74 7.63 -8.39
CA ILE A 86 17.68 8.60 -8.70
C ILE A 86 17.37 9.46 -7.48
N ASP A 87 17.10 10.76 -7.66
CA ASP A 87 16.59 11.61 -6.60
C ASP A 87 15.04 11.65 -6.60
N CYS A 88 14.45 12.26 -5.58
CA CYS A 88 13.00 12.31 -5.41
C CYS A 88 12.27 12.94 -6.61
N SER A 89 12.77 14.07 -7.13
CA SER A 89 12.17 14.77 -8.26
C SER A 89 12.44 14.07 -9.61
N GLY A 90 13.58 13.41 -9.75
CA GLY A 90 13.91 12.57 -10.90
C GLY A 90 13.00 11.35 -10.99
N PHE A 91 12.76 10.68 -9.86
CA PHE A 91 11.85 9.55 -9.75
C PHE A 91 10.41 9.92 -10.13
N VAL A 92 9.87 10.97 -9.52
CA VAL A 92 8.52 11.47 -9.83
C VAL A 92 8.39 11.82 -11.31
N ARG A 93 9.41 12.47 -11.88
CA ARG A 93 9.44 12.82 -13.31
C ARG A 93 9.42 11.57 -14.20
N ALA A 94 10.21 10.53 -13.88
CA ALA A 94 10.24 9.28 -14.64
C ALA A 94 8.87 8.61 -14.64
N VAL A 95 8.26 8.41 -13.46
CA VAL A 95 6.93 7.80 -13.33
C VAL A 95 5.88 8.58 -14.10
N TYR A 96 5.87 9.91 -13.99
CA TYR A 96 4.89 10.73 -14.71
C TYR A 96 5.05 10.68 -16.22
N LYS A 97 6.29 10.59 -16.70
CA LYS A 97 6.56 10.39 -18.14
C LYS A 97 6.06 9.04 -18.62
N ASP A 98 6.34 7.97 -17.89
CA ASP A 98 6.05 6.61 -18.32
C ASP A 98 4.54 6.26 -18.17
N VAL A 99 3.91 6.68 -17.07
CA VAL A 99 2.50 6.36 -16.80
C VAL A 99 1.54 7.30 -17.52
N PHE A 100 1.83 8.61 -17.59
CA PHE A 100 0.88 9.63 -18.04
C PHE A 100 1.34 10.38 -19.28
N ASN A 101 2.55 10.12 -19.80
CA ASN A 101 3.20 10.88 -20.87
C ASN A 101 3.34 12.39 -20.55
N ILE A 102 3.47 12.73 -19.25
CA ILE A 102 3.62 14.11 -18.77
C ILE A 102 5.08 14.40 -18.43
N ASN A 103 5.65 15.43 -19.03
CA ASN A 103 7.01 15.88 -18.74
C ASN A 103 7.00 16.88 -17.58
N LEU A 104 7.32 16.42 -16.37
CA LEU A 104 7.47 17.30 -15.21
C LEU A 104 8.81 18.04 -15.23
N PRO A 105 8.88 19.24 -14.62
CA PRO A 105 10.15 19.94 -14.38
C PRO A 105 11.13 19.08 -13.59
N ARG A 106 12.45 19.33 -13.78
CA ARG A 106 13.50 18.52 -13.15
C ARG A 106 13.55 18.65 -11.62
N THR A 107 13.17 19.76 -11.04
CA THR A 107 13.38 20.04 -9.62
C THR A 107 12.08 20.07 -8.82
N THR A 108 12.12 19.64 -7.56
CA THR A 108 10.99 19.74 -6.64
C THR A 108 10.47 21.17 -6.49
N LYS A 109 11.38 22.18 -6.56
CA LYS A 109 11.01 23.61 -6.52
C LYS A 109 10.12 24.02 -7.69
N ALA A 110 10.34 23.46 -8.86
CA ALA A 110 9.53 23.73 -10.04
C ALA A 110 8.27 22.84 -10.10
N GLN A 111 8.37 21.59 -9.64
CA GLN A 111 7.23 20.66 -9.62
C GLN A 111 6.11 21.12 -8.70
N VAL A 112 6.41 21.72 -7.54
CA VAL A 112 5.40 22.22 -6.61
C VAL A 112 4.54 23.37 -7.16
N ARG A 113 4.97 23.98 -8.27
CA ARG A 113 4.23 25.05 -8.96
C ARG A 113 3.34 24.54 -10.09
N GLN A 114 3.38 23.23 -10.36
CA GLN A 114 2.58 22.61 -11.42
C GLN A 114 1.19 22.25 -10.90
N GLY A 115 0.22 22.22 -11.79
CA GLY A 115 -1.12 21.74 -11.52
C GLY A 115 -1.91 22.55 -10.50
N LYS A 116 -2.98 21.94 -9.98
CA LYS A 116 -3.88 22.54 -8.98
C LYS A 116 -3.46 22.15 -7.56
N SER A 117 -3.63 23.06 -6.60
CA SER A 117 -3.49 22.73 -5.18
C SER A 117 -4.59 21.77 -4.74
N VAL A 118 -4.24 20.79 -3.92
CA VAL A 118 -5.15 19.79 -3.38
C VAL A 118 -5.07 19.79 -1.87
N SER A 119 -6.21 19.75 -1.20
CA SER A 119 -6.30 19.56 0.25
C SER A 119 -5.82 18.15 0.62
N PHE A 120 -5.25 18.00 1.83
CA PHE A 120 -4.82 16.69 2.34
C PHE A 120 -5.95 15.64 2.32
N TYR A 121 -7.18 16.07 2.62
CA TYR A 121 -8.36 15.20 2.67
C TYR A 121 -8.94 14.83 1.30
N GLU A 122 -8.49 15.50 0.25
CA GLU A 122 -8.93 15.28 -1.12
C GLU A 122 -7.87 14.57 -1.99
N LEU A 123 -6.81 14.05 -1.35
CA LEU A 123 -5.75 13.34 -2.04
C LEU A 123 -6.28 12.12 -2.80
N GLN A 124 -5.82 11.98 -4.03
CA GLN A 124 -6.15 10.88 -4.94
C GLN A 124 -4.86 10.25 -5.49
N PRO A 125 -4.89 8.95 -5.85
CA PRO A 125 -3.75 8.30 -6.49
C PRO A 125 -3.23 9.11 -7.68
N GLY A 126 -1.91 9.32 -7.69
CA GLY A 126 -1.25 10.14 -8.69
C GLY A 126 -0.98 11.58 -8.24
N ASP A 127 -1.59 12.10 -7.19
CA ASP A 127 -1.25 13.44 -6.69
C ASP A 127 0.19 13.50 -6.22
N LEU A 128 0.86 14.62 -6.49
CA LEU A 128 2.17 14.91 -5.94
C LEU A 128 2.06 15.43 -4.51
N VAL A 129 2.76 14.79 -3.59
CA VAL A 129 2.84 15.21 -2.18
C VAL A 129 4.23 15.76 -1.87
N PHE A 130 4.27 16.91 -1.22
CA PHE A 130 5.50 17.66 -0.96
C PHE A 130 5.74 17.82 0.53
N PHE A 131 7.02 17.78 0.91
CA PHE A 131 7.47 17.84 2.30
C PHE A 131 8.63 18.83 2.44
N LYS A 132 8.79 19.41 3.64
CA LYS A 132 9.93 20.28 4.03
C LYS A 132 10.63 19.73 5.26
N PRO A 133 11.27 18.57 5.19
CA PRO A 133 12.02 18.06 6.32
C PRO A 133 13.33 18.85 6.52
N PRO A 134 13.92 18.85 7.73
CA PRO A 134 15.13 19.61 8.04
C PRO A 134 16.35 19.17 7.22
N ASP A 135 16.42 17.87 6.89
CA ASP A 135 17.55 17.26 6.17
C ASP A 135 17.52 17.51 4.66
N TYR A 136 16.43 18.11 4.17
CA TYR A 136 16.23 18.44 2.77
C TYR A 136 15.53 19.77 2.62
N PRO A 137 15.95 20.59 1.68
CA PRO A 137 15.21 21.82 1.39
C PRO A 137 13.78 21.53 0.89
N ARG A 138 13.56 20.43 0.21
CA ARG A 138 12.23 19.94 -0.26
C ARG A 138 12.30 18.48 -0.64
N HIS A 139 11.21 17.76 -0.43
CA HIS A 139 11.04 16.39 -0.88
C HIS A 139 9.70 16.24 -1.59
N VAL A 140 9.61 15.25 -2.50
CA VAL A 140 8.40 14.97 -3.28
C VAL A 140 8.20 13.46 -3.42
N GLY A 141 6.94 13.05 -3.46
CA GLY A 141 6.52 11.69 -3.79
C GLY A 141 5.19 11.70 -4.52
N ILE A 142 4.72 10.54 -4.91
CA ILE A 142 3.44 10.31 -5.59
C ILE A 142 2.51 9.61 -4.61
N PHE A 143 1.36 10.20 -4.34
CA PHE A 143 0.34 9.62 -3.48
C PHE A 143 -0.28 8.37 -4.15
N LEU A 144 -0.52 7.35 -3.35
CA LEU A 144 -1.23 6.14 -3.70
C LEU A 144 -2.63 6.18 -3.07
N SER A 145 -2.95 5.19 -2.26
CA SER A 145 -4.17 5.15 -1.45
C SER A 145 -3.80 4.85 0.01
N ARG A 146 -4.77 4.88 0.92
CA ARG A 146 -4.58 4.48 2.33
C ARG A 146 -3.39 5.16 3.01
N SER A 147 -3.28 6.48 2.83
CA SER A 147 -2.19 7.29 3.38
C SER A 147 -0.79 6.89 2.90
N GLN A 148 -0.64 6.19 1.80
CA GLN A 148 0.64 5.76 1.25
C GLN A 148 1.12 6.69 0.13
N PHE A 149 2.43 6.84 0.02
CA PHE A 149 3.07 7.50 -1.10
C PHE A 149 4.40 6.84 -1.45
N MET A 150 4.75 6.84 -2.72
CA MET A 150 6.05 6.33 -3.18
C MET A 150 7.02 7.47 -3.45
N HIS A 151 8.29 7.25 -3.13
CA HIS A 151 9.33 8.26 -3.24
C HIS A 151 10.73 7.63 -3.29
N ALA A 152 11.74 8.41 -3.69
CA ALA A 152 13.14 8.02 -3.54
C ALA A 152 13.68 8.50 -2.18
N SER A 153 13.71 7.59 -1.19
CA SER A 153 14.23 7.84 0.16
C SER A 153 15.76 7.86 0.18
N LYS A 154 16.39 8.77 0.94
CA LYS A 154 17.85 8.78 1.13
C LYS A 154 18.39 7.44 1.65
N SER A 155 17.70 6.86 2.64
CA SER A 155 18.19 5.69 3.35
C SER A 155 17.73 4.36 2.75
N LYS A 156 16.58 4.35 2.04
CA LYS A 156 15.96 3.12 1.55
C LYS A 156 15.90 3.02 0.03
N GLY A 157 16.32 4.06 -0.70
CA GLY A 157 16.08 4.14 -2.14
C GLY A 157 14.60 4.31 -2.46
N VAL A 158 14.18 3.89 -3.65
CA VAL A 158 12.77 3.94 -4.06
C VAL A 158 11.94 2.99 -3.19
N THR A 159 10.97 3.56 -2.48
CA THR A 159 10.16 2.86 -1.47
C THR A 159 8.78 3.50 -1.33
N ILE A 160 7.88 2.79 -0.65
CA ILE A 160 6.58 3.31 -0.20
C ILE A 160 6.67 3.64 1.30
N SER A 161 6.11 4.78 1.67
CA SER A 161 6.00 5.24 3.05
C SER A 161 4.57 5.68 3.36
N LYS A 162 4.22 5.83 4.64
CA LYS A 162 2.95 6.40 5.08
C LYS A 162 3.10 7.91 5.27
N ILE A 163 2.18 8.69 4.69
CA ILE A 163 2.19 10.16 4.79
C ILE A 163 1.84 10.63 6.22
N ASP A 164 1.02 9.86 6.93
CA ASP A 164 0.62 10.07 8.32
C ASP A 164 1.62 9.51 9.36
N ALA A 165 2.71 8.86 8.92
CA ALA A 165 3.79 8.49 9.83
C ALA A 165 4.41 9.73 10.49
N HIS A 166 4.84 9.59 11.75
CA HIS A 166 5.34 10.70 12.59
C HIS A 166 6.28 11.66 11.84
N TYR A 167 7.27 11.13 11.11
CA TYR A 167 8.22 11.95 10.35
C TYR A 167 7.54 12.68 9.17
N TRP A 168 6.84 11.95 8.29
CA TRP A 168 6.28 12.53 7.08
C TRP A 168 5.08 13.45 7.38
N GLY A 169 4.22 13.10 8.34
CA GLY A 169 3.10 13.92 8.77
C GLY A 169 3.56 15.26 9.32
N LYS A 170 4.63 15.26 10.14
CA LYS A 170 5.23 16.49 10.71
C LYS A 170 5.73 17.46 9.63
N TYR A 171 6.29 16.94 8.54
CA TYR A 171 6.93 17.76 7.51
C TYR A 171 6.11 17.89 6.23
N TYR A 172 4.87 17.37 6.21
CA TYR A 172 3.95 17.59 5.11
C TYR A 172 3.77 19.09 4.85
N TRP A 173 3.84 19.48 3.57
CA TRP A 173 3.74 20.88 3.21
C TRP A 173 2.53 21.19 2.33
N THR A 174 2.35 20.46 1.21
CA THR A 174 1.28 20.70 0.23
C THR A 174 1.16 19.53 -0.73
N ALA A 175 0.08 19.52 -1.51
CA ALA A 175 -0.07 18.59 -2.63
C ALA A 175 -0.49 19.31 -3.91
N ARG A 176 -0.23 18.64 -5.05
CA ARG A 176 -0.59 19.12 -6.40
C ARG A 176 -1.20 18.00 -7.22
N ARG A 177 -2.32 18.29 -7.86
CA ARG A 177 -2.92 17.44 -8.88
C ARG A 177 -2.56 17.95 -10.25
N ILE A 178 -1.88 17.13 -11.04
CA ILE A 178 -1.41 17.44 -12.39
C ILE A 178 -2.26 16.69 -13.41
N ILE A 179 -2.66 15.46 -13.06
CA ILE A 179 -3.53 14.62 -13.87
C ILE A 179 -4.96 15.17 -13.71
N PRO A 180 -5.69 15.48 -14.79
CA PRO A 180 -7.10 15.80 -14.66
C PRO A 180 -7.84 14.60 -14.01
N PRO A 181 -8.92 14.85 -13.24
CA PRO A 181 -9.77 13.77 -12.75
C PRO A 181 -10.15 12.89 -13.94
N SER A 182 -10.01 11.57 -13.78
CA SER A 182 -10.51 10.65 -14.80
C SER A 182 -12.01 10.91 -14.97
N THR A 183 -12.41 11.52 -16.08
CA THR A 183 -13.78 11.41 -16.54
C THR A 183 -14.00 9.93 -16.82
N ASN A 184 -14.80 9.27 -15.98
CA ASN A 184 -15.29 7.93 -16.26
C ASN A 184 -16.04 8.01 -17.59
N GLN A 185 -15.37 7.57 -18.68
CA GLN A 185 -16.05 7.19 -19.93
C GLN A 185 -16.40 5.72 -19.86
#